data_ccf32e8a32eb74080d627bdc931f0473
#
_entry.id   ccf32e8a32eb74080d627bdc931f0473
#
_cell.length_a   1.000
_cell.length_b   1.000
_cell.length_c   1.000
_cell.angle_alpha   90.00
_cell.angle_beta   90.00
_cell.angle_gamma   90.00
#
_symmetry.space_group_name_H-M   'P 1'
#
loop_
_entity.id
_entity.type
_entity.pdbx_description
1 polymer ?
#
loop_
_entity_poly.entity_id
_entity_poly.type
_entity_poly.pdbx_seq_one_letter_code
_entity_poly.pdbx_strand_id
1 'polypeptide(L)'
;MGLFSGLPEPETPAGLQPLAERMRPRTLDEFIGQEKLLGPGKPLRVQIESDQLSSMLFWGPPGCGKTTLARLIARLTKSEFVAFSAVLSGIKEIKEVMADAERRSKGGVRTIVFVDEVHRFNKAQQDAFLPRVEAGHILFIGATTENPSFEVISPLLSRTKVYVLEALTTPQIVELLRRALKDQDRGLGGEEVEAREEVLFRIAAHANGDARAAYNTLELCVKSAQGAKSNSLGAKASSSPSAMSELSLRPPKERTQNEQPQAAEGRHKSNDAVKRITVELLEDVLQKKVLRYDKAGEEHYNLISALHKSVRNSDPDAALYWLARMIESGEDPLYLARRMVRMASEDIGLAEPGALAVTLAAKDAFDFLGAPEGHLALAQAAVYLSLAPKSNALYVAYGEVLEDVRKTEAEPVPLHLRNAVTGLMRNIGYGEGYKYAHDFENKVTEMQCLPANLVGRQYYRPGHEGFEARLRARMAEIATAKKNVPSD
;
A
#
# COMPACT_ATOMS: atom_id res chain seq x y z
N MET A 1 34.61 24.11 2.78
CA MET A 1 33.60 24.19 3.85
C MET A 1 32.29 23.67 3.28
N GLY A 2 31.93 22.43 3.60
CA GLY A 2 30.75 21.75 3.04
C GLY A 2 29.47 22.26 3.67
N LEU A 3 28.46 22.48 2.84
CA LEU A 3 27.13 23.03 3.20
C LEU A 3 26.30 22.15 4.18
N PHE A 4 26.83 21.02 4.63
CA PHE A 4 26.14 20.07 5.51
C PHE A 4 27.00 19.65 6.70
N SER A 5 27.83 20.56 7.24
CA SER A 5 28.50 20.32 8.51
C SER A 5 27.52 20.60 9.64
N GLY A 6 26.94 19.53 10.23
CA GLY A 6 26.57 19.43 11.64
C GLY A 6 25.77 20.56 12.27
N LEU A 7 24.84 21.20 11.54
CA LEU A 7 23.79 21.95 12.22
C LEU A 7 22.76 20.93 12.69
N PRO A 8 22.48 20.82 14.01
CA PRO A 8 21.25 20.15 14.45
C PRO A 8 20.10 20.81 13.67
N GLU A 9 19.21 19.98 13.09
CA GLU A 9 17.96 20.53 12.55
C GLU A 9 17.43 21.50 13.61
N PRO A 10 17.06 22.75 13.26
CA PRO A 10 16.53 23.66 14.23
C PRO A 10 15.39 22.94 14.94
N GLU A 11 15.53 22.72 16.25
CA GLU A 11 14.49 22.11 17.05
C GLU A 11 13.24 22.99 16.91
N THR A 12 12.37 22.61 16.00
CA THR A 12 11.06 23.22 15.88
C THR A 12 10.40 23.08 17.25
N PRO A 13 9.90 24.16 17.87
CA PRO A 13 9.27 24.06 19.17
C PRO A 13 8.29 22.88 19.19
N ALA A 14 8.32 22.06 20.19
CA ALA A 14 7.58 20.79 20.27
C ALA A 14 6.08 20.92 19.94
N GLY A 15 5.49 22.12 20.12
CA GLY A 15 4.10 22.42 19.79
C GLY A 15 3.80 22.67 18.30
N LEU A 16 4.82 22.84 17.44
CA LEU A 16 4.64 23.11 16.00
C LEU A 16 4.85 21.85 15.13
N GLN A 17 5.41 20.79 15.68
CA GLN A 17 5.58 19.53 14.94
C GLN A 17 4.25 18.76 14.85
N PRO A 18 3.93 18.15 13.68
CA PRO A 18 2.76 17.29 13.53
C PRO A 18 2.74 16.15 14.55
N LEU A 19 1.55 15.76 15.03
CA LEU A 19 1.37 14.68 15.98
C LEU A 19 2.05 13.38 15.52
N ALA A 20 1.96 13.05 14.24
CA ALA A 20 2.60 11.88 13.65
C ALA A 20 4.14 11.87 13.81
N GLU A 21 4.79 13.04 13.83
CA GLU A 21 6.23 13.15 14.05
C GLU A 21 6.58 13.05 15.54
N ARG A 22 5.82 13.74 16.39
CA ARG A 22 6.00 13.72 17.85
C ARG A 22 5.82 12.32 18.44
N MET A 23 4.88 11.54 17.91
CA MET A 23 4.52 10.19 18.38
C MET A 23 5.40 9.08 17.80
N ARG A 24 6.50 9.39 17.11
CA ARG A 24 7.43 8.36 16.63
C ARG A 24 7.99 7.54 17.79
N PRO A 25 8.05 6.19 17.69
CA PRO A 25 8.59 5.31 18.71
C PRO A 25 10.07 5.64 18.99
N ARG A 26 10.44 5.58 20.25
CA ARG A 26 11.80 5.81 20.75
C ARG A 26 12.54 4.52 21.06
N THR A 27 11.83 3.43 21.26
CA THR A 27 12.35 2.08 21.52
C THR A 27 11.67 1.06 20.60
N LEU A 28 12.23 -0.14 20.48
CA LEU A 28 11.62 -1.23 19.72
C LEU A 28 10.29 -1.69 20.34
N ASP A 29 10.14 -1.57 21.66
CA ASP A 29 8.92 -1.98 22.36
C ASP A 29 7.77 -0.97 22.19
N GLU A 30 8.10 0.29 21.89
CA GLU A 30 7.10 1.29 21.47
C GLU A 30 6.62 1.08 20.05
N PHE A 31 7.36 0.32 19.23
CA PHE A 31 7.03 0.11 17.82
C PHE A 31 5.88 -0.89 17.69
N ILE A 32 4.69 -0.40 17.38
CA ILE A 32 3.49 -1.21 17.22
C ILE A 32 3.46 -1.86 15.82
N GLY A 33 3.04 -3.10 15.79
CA GLY A 33 3.02 -3.91 14.58
C GLY A 33 4.39 -4.50 14.24
N GLN A 34 4.44 -5.28 13.18
CA GLN A 34 5.66 -5.93 12.67
C GLN A 34 6.24 -6.97 13.66
N GLU A 35 5.41 -7.61 14.46
CA GLU A 35 5.83 -8.61 15.46
C GLU A 35 6.61 -9.77 14.81
N LYS A 36 6.32 -10.08 13.54
CA LYS A 36 7.05 -11.07 12.74
C LYS A 36 8.50 -10.69 12.48
N LEU A 37 8.82 -9.39 12.50
CA LEU A 37 10.16 -8.84 12.23
C LEU A 37 10.86 -8.38 13.50
N LEU A 38 10.13 -7.72 14.40
CA LEU A 38 10.66 -7.01 15.58
C LEU A 38 10.28 -7.66 16.90
N GLY A 39 9.52 -8.75 16.91
CA GLY A 39 9.19 -9.50 18.11
C GLY A 39 10.46 -10.04 18.82
N PRO A 40 10.36 -10.38 20.11
CA PRO A 40 11.49 -10.93 20.86
C PRO A 40 12.13 -12.13 20.14
N GLY A 41 13.46 -12.12 20.02
CA GLY A 41 14.22 -13.19 19.36
C GLY A 41 14.14 -13.22 17.84
N LYS A 42 13.44 -12.30 17.19
CA LYS A 42 13.41 -12.22 15.72
C LYS A 42 14.73 -11.71 15.16
N PRO A 43 15.16 -12.21 13.97
CA PRO A 43 16.48 -11.93 13.43
C PRO A 43 16.81 -10.44 13.27
N LEU A 44 15.86 -9.61 12.84
CA LEU A 44 16.09 -8.18 12.70
C LEU A 44 16.26 -7.51 14.07
N ARG A 45 15.42 -7.86 15.05
CA ARG A 45 15.56 -7.34 16.41
C ARG A 45 16.91 -7.70 17.01
N VAL A 46 17.33 -8.95 16.91
CA VAL A 46 18.64 -9.42 17.40
C VAL A 46 19.79 -8.64 16.74
N GLN A 47 19.73 -8.41 15.42
CA GLN A 47 20.74 -7.62 14.72
C GLN A 47 20.81 -6.17 15.22
N ILE A 48 19.66 -5.56 15.53
CA ILE A 48 19.61 -4.20 16.08
C ILE A 48 20.19 -4.17 17.50
N GLU A 49 19.77 -5.09 18.36
CA GLU A 49 20.19 -5.16 19.76
C GLU A 49 21.67 -5.53 19.90
N SER A 50 22.23 -6.35 19.00
CA SER A 50 23.65 -6.73 18.98
C SER A 50 24.53 -5.78 18.16
N ASP A 51 23.96 -4.73 17.56
CA ASP A 51 24.64 -3.78 16.69
C ASP A 51 25.36 -4.44 15.48
N GLN A 52 24.82 -5.59 15.02
CA GLN A 52 25.35 -6.35 13.86
C GLN A 52 24.43 -6.20 12.65
N LEU A 53 24.35 -5.00 12.13
CA LEU A 53 23.47 -4.68 11.02
C LEU A 53 24.08 -5.01 9.67
N SER A 54 23.26 -5.46 8.74
CA SER A 54 23.54 -5.55 7.30
C SER A 54 22.70 -4.55 6.54
N SER A 55 23.13 -4.19 5.32
CA SER A 55 22.31 -3.37 4.43
C SER A 55 20.97 -4.03 4.16
N MET A 56 19.90 -3.22 4.12
CA MET A 56 18.53 -3.73 4.07
C MET A 56 17.60 -2.87 3.22
N LEU A 57 16.49 -3.46 2.83
CA LEU A 57 15.43 -2.81 2.08
C LEU A 57 14.09 -3.07 2.76
N PHE A 58 13.37 -2.00 3.11
CA PHE A 58 12.03 -2.06 3.67
C PHE A 58 10.99 -1.91 2.56
N TRP A 59 10.20 -2.94 2.36
CA TRP A 59 9.09 -2.94 1.42
C TRP A 59 7.76 -3.05 2.14
N GLY A 60 6.81 -2.17 1.80
CA GLY A 60 5.47 -2.20 2.41
C GLY A 60 4.65 -0.94 2.09
N PRO A 61 3.37 -0.92 2.46
CA PRO A 61 2.46 0.17 2.16
C PRO A 61 2.86 1.50 2.85
N PRO A 62 2.27 2.64 2.43
CA PRO A 62 2.46 3.90 3.14
C PRO A 62 2.09 3.79 4.62
N GLY A 63 2.74 4.58 5.48
CA GLY A 63 2.40 4.70 6.90
C GLY A 63 2.66 3.47 7.78
N CYS A 64 3.17 2.34 7.25
CA CYS A 64 3.49 1.14 8.04
C CYS A 64 4.76 1.24 8.89
N GLY A 65 5.48 2.37 8.83
CA GLY A 65 6.61 2.65 9.72
C GLY A 65 8.01 2.48 9.11
N LYS A 66 8.19 2.33 7.79
CA LYS A 66 9.50 2.15 7.12
C LYS A 66 10.55 3.19 7.54
N THR A 67 10.25 4.47 7.33
CA THR A 67 11.12 5.61 7.68
C THR A 67 11.35 5.70 9.20
N THR A 68 10.31 5.40 9.97
CA THR A 68 10.37 5.38 11.44
C THR A 68 11.31 4.30 11.95
N LEU A 69 11.23 3.09 11.37
CA LEU A 69 12.13 1.98 11.73
C LEU A 69 13.58 2.30 11.37
N ALA A 70 13.84 2.86 10.20
CA ALA A 70 15.19 3.26 9.80
C ALA A 70 15.81 4.28 10.77
N ARG A 71 15.06 5.32 11.17
CA ARG A 71 15.50 6.30 12.16
C ARG A 71 15.72 5.69 13.55
N LEU A 72 14.84 4.76 13.94
CA LEU A 72 14.96 4.06 15.22
C LEU A 72 16.23 3.19 15.26
N ILE A 73 16.52 2.46 14.19
CA ILE A 73 17.76 1.67 14.04
C ILE A 73 18.99 2.58 14.19
N ALA A 74 19.02 3.71 13.48
CA ALA A 74 20.15 4.63 13.53
C ALA A 74 20.38 5.16 14.97
N ARG A 75 19.29 5.49 15.67
CA ARG A 75 19.36 5.97 17.05
C ARG A 75 19.88 4.90 18.02
N LEU A 76 19.39 3.66 17.89
CA LEU A 76 19.76 2.56 18.79
C LEU A 76 21.20 2.09 18.58
N THR A 77 21.73 2.19 17.36
CA THR A 77 23.08 1.75 16.99
C THR A 77 24.09 2.88 16.98
N LYS A 78 23.74 4.09 17.44
CA LYS A 78 24.62 5.27 17.50
C LYS A 78 25.32 5.57 16.18
N SER A 79 24.65 5.25 15.06
CA SER A 79 25.15 5.50 13.72
C SER A 79 24.74 6.90 13.23
N GLU A 80 25.61 7.52 12.44
CA GLU A 80 25.24 8.76 11.74
C GLU A 80 24.14 8.47 10.73
N PHE A 81 23.07 9.25 10.72
CA PHE A 81 21.90 9.03 9.84
C PHE A 81 21.83 10.09 8.76
N VAL A 82 21.99 9.67 7.51
CA VAL A 82 21.86 10.55 6.34
C VAL A 82 20.67 10.09 5.51
N ALA A 83 19.66 10.96 5.39
CA ALA A 83 18.46 10.66 4.62
C ALA A 83 18.51 11.33 3.25
N PHE A 84 18.22 10.55 2.21
CA PHE A 84 17.98 11.04 0.85
C PHE A 84 16.50 10.96 0.51
N SER A 85 16.00 12.04 -0.07
CA SER A 85 14.71 12.02 -0.77
C SER A 85 14.96 11.78 -2.25
N ALA A 86 14.39 10.72 -2.80
CA ALA A 86 14.53 10.41 -4.23
C ALA A 86 14.00 11.51 -5.17
N VAL A 87 13.17 12.41 -4.66
CA VAL A 87 12.58 13.53 -5.43
C VAL A 87 13.54 14.71 -5.54
N LEU A 88 14.43 14.92 -4.55
CA LEU A 88 15.24 16.12 -4.43
C LEU A 88 16.74 15.90 -4.65
N SER A 89 17.25 14.65 -4.52
CA SER A 89 18.67 14.38 -4.48
C SER A 89 19.26 14.03 -5.85
N GLY A 90 20.20 14.83 -6.32
CA GLY A 90 20.95 14.61 -7.54
C GLY A 90 22.14 13.66 -7.36
N ILE A 91 22.65 13.10 -8.46
CA ILE A 91 23.84 12.20 -8.47
C ILE A 91 25.07 12.85 -7.82
N LYS A 92 25.23 14.16 -7.95
CA LYS A 92 26.36 14.90 -7.36
C LYS A 92 26.31 14.88 -5.84
N GLU A 93 25.15 15.14 -5.28
CA GLU A 93 24.88 15.12 -3.83
C GLU A 93 25.11 13.73 -3.25
N ILE A 94 24.63 12.69 -3.94
CA ILE A 94 24.88 11.29 -3.55
C ILE A 94 26.38 11.03 -3.44
N LYS A 95 27.17 11.44 -4.47
CA LYS A 95 28.63 11.23 -4.48
C LYS A 95 29.35 12.00 -3.37
N GLU A 96 28.93 13.21 -3.04
CA GLU A 96 29.50 14.01 -1.95
C GLU A 96 29.26 13.33 -0.60
N VAL A 97 28.02 12.88 -0.33
CA VAL A 97 27.70 12.15 0.90
C VAL A 97 28.45 10.81 0.98
N MET A 98 28.61 10.10 -0.14
CA MET A 98 29.38 8.87 -0.18
C MET A 98 30.87 9.10 0.16
N ALA A 99 31.46 10.22 -0.28
CA ALA A 99 32.85 10.57 0.05
C ALA A 99 32.97 10.98 1.53
N ASP A 100 31.98 11.64 2.09
CA ASP A 100 31.93 11.96 3.52
C ASP A 100 31.79 10.71 4.40
N ALA A 101 30.92 9.78 4.03
CA ALA A 101 30.75 8.52 4.72
C ALA A 101 32.04 7.69 4.74
N GLU A 102 32.79 7.66 3.62
CA GLU A 102 34.10 7.01 3.55
C GLU A 102 35.10 7.65 4.52
N ARG A 103 35.14 9.00 4.61
CA ARG A 103 36.02 9.71 5.55
C ARG A 103 35.67 9.39 7.00
N ARG A 104 34.38 9.36 7.34
CA ARG A 104 33.88 9.03 8.67
C ARG A 104 34.15 7.57 9.05
N SER A 105 34.01 6.65 8.11
CA SER A 105 34.32 5.23 8.31
C SER A 105 35.79 5.00 8.71
N LYS A 106 36.74 5.76 8.11
CA LYS A 106 38.15 5.76 8.52
C LYS A 106 38.36 6.23 9.96
N GLY A 107 37.46 7.07 10.48
CA GLY A 107 37.42 7.50 11.88
C GLY A 107 36.62 6.58 12.80
N GLY A 108 36.17 5.42 12.34
CA GLY A 108 35.39 4.46 13.11
C GLY A 108 33.90 4.82 13.28
N VAL A 109 33.40 5.83 12.58
CA VAL A 109 31.99 6.23 12.65
C VAL A 109 31.20 5.54 11.53
N ARG A 110 30.21 4.73 11.92
CA ARG A 110 29.31 4.07 10.99
C ARG A 110 28.27 5.08 10.46
N THR A 111 28.05 5.08 9.14
CA THR A 111 27.03 5.90 8.49
C THR A 111 25.90 5.04 7.94
N ILE A 112 24.68 5.30 8.38
CA ILE A 112 23.45 4.75 7.78
C ILE A 112 22.98 5.73 6.71
N VAL A 113 22.90 5.25 5.49
CA VAL A 113 22.34 5.99 4.36
C VAL A 113 20.93 5.48 4.12
N PHE A 114 19.94 6.31 4.41
CA PHE A 114 18.54 6.00 4.20
C PHE A 114 18.03 6.63 2.91
N VAL A 115 17.44 5.83 2.04
CA VAL A 115 16.83 6.28 0.79
C VAL A 115 15.34 5.99 0.84
N ASP A 116 14.54 7.04 1.00
CA ASP A 116 13.08 6.91 0.95
C ASP A 116 12.60 6.86 -0.51
N GLU A 117 11.63 5.99 -0.80
CA GLU A 117 11.08 5.75 -2.13
C GLU A 117 12.17 5.45 -3.17
N VAL A 118 13.05 4.48 -2.86
CA VAL A 118 14.21 4.12 -3.69
C VAL A 118 13.86 3.79 -5.14
N HIS A 119 12.63 3.34 -5.41
CA HIS A 119 12.10 3.08 -6.76
C HIS A 119 12.08 4.32 -7.66
N ARG A 120 12.10 5.53 -7.09
CA ARG A 120 12.15 6.79 -7.86
C ARG A 120 13.56 7.16 -8.32
N PHE A 121 14.58 6.48 -7.81
CA PHE A 121 15.95 6.65 -8.28
C PHE A 121 16.16 5.88 -9.59
N ASN A 122 16.76 6.55 -10.58
CA ASN A 122 17.19 5.87 -11.79
C ASN A 122 18.35 4.90 -11.52
N LYS A 123 18.64 4.02 -12.49
CA LYS A 123 19.69 3.00 -12.34
C LYS A 123 21.06 3.58 -11.98
N ALA A 124 21.46 4.70 -12.59
CA ALA A 124 22.75 5.34 -12.31
C ALA A 124 22.85 5.92 -10.89
N GLN A 125 21.71 6.39 -10.33
CA GLN A 125 21.65 6.85 -8.94
C GLN A 125 21.73 5.66 -7.96
N GLN A 126 21.06 4.55 -8.27
CA GLN A 126 21.15 3.33 -7.47
C GLN A 126 22.54 2.71 -7.53
N ASP A 127 23.18 2.69 -8.70
CA ASP A 127 24.56 2.21 -8.88
C ASP A 127 25.58 3.00 -8.07
N ALA A 128 25.35 4.29 -7.84
CA ALA A 128 26.25 5.15 -7.08
C ALA A 128 26.49 4.70 -5.63
N PHE A 129 25.57 3.93 -5.03
CA PHE A 129 25.72 3.39 -3.68
C PHE A 129 26.60 2.13 -3.63
N LEU A 130 26.64 1.33 -4.70
CA LEU A 130 27.27 -0.01 -4.71
C LEU A 130 28.70 -0.03 -4.19
N PRO A 131 29.64 0.83 -4.67
CA PRO A 131 31.03 0.76 -4.24
C PRO A 131 31.21 0.98 -2.74
N ARG A 132 30.32 1.75 -2.10
CA ARG A 132 30.40 2.06 -0.67
C ARG A 132 29.69 1.03 0.19
N VAL A 133 28.64 0.39 -0.34
CA VAL A 133 27.97 -0.77 0.29
C VAL A 133 28.94 -1.96 0.29
N GLU A 134 29.60 -2.24 -0.85
CA GLU A 134 30.56 -3.34 -0.99
C GLU A 134 31.79 -3.17 -0.08
N ALA A 135 32.30 -1.94 0.03
CA ALA A 135 33.44 -1.62 0.91
C ALA A 135 33.06 -1.55 2.40
N GLY A 136 31.77 -1.65 2.76
CA GLY A 136 31.30 -1.53 4.14
C GLY A 136 31.42 -0.10 4.72
N HIS A 137 31.62 0.92 3.87
CA HIS A 137 31.74 2.31 4.32
C HIS A 137 30.39 2.89 4.76
N ILE A 138 29.30 2.32 4.25
CA ILE A 138 27.92 2.69 4.61
C ILE A 138 27.10 1.44 4.88
N LEU A 139 26.11 1.62 5.74
CA LEU A 139 24.97 0.72 5.85
C LEU A 139 23.82 1.32 5.04
N PHE A 140 23.42 0.66 3.98
CA PHE A 140 22.32 1.11 3.13
C PHE A 140 20.98 0.63 3.68
N ILE A 141 20.04 1.55 3.88
CA ILE A 141 18.64 1.22 4.20
C ILE A 141 17.76 1.88 3.14
N GLY A 142 17.21 1.09 2.24
CA GLY A 142 16.21 1.56 1.28
C GLY A 142 14.79 1.38 1.81
N ALA A 143 13.87 2.26 1.41
CA ALA A 143 12.43 2.08 1.63
C ALA A 143 11.69 2.23 0.30
N THR A 144 10.66 1.41 0.09
CA THR A 144 9.81 1.46 -1.10
C THR A 144 8.39 0.96 -0.82
N THR A 145 7.44 1.52 -1.54
CA THR A 145 6.06 1.02 -1.61
C THR A 145 5.87 0.04 -2.76
N GLU A 146 6.73 0.09 -3.78
CA GLU A 146 6.67 -0.74 -4.98
C GLU A 146 7.44 -2.05 -4.80
N ASN A 147 7.14 -3.05 -5.63
CA ASN A 147 7.83 -4.33 -5.55
C ASN A 147 9.31 -4.18 -5.93
N PRO A 148 10.24 -4.40 -4.99
CA PRO A 148 11.66 -4.18 -5.22
C PRO A 148 12.27 -5.04 -6.31
N SER A 149 11.67 -6.18 -6.65
CA SER A 149 12.16 -7.06 -7.72
C SER A 149 12.08 -6.42 -9.11
N PHE A 150 11.22 -5.42 -9.29
CA PHE A 150 11.07 -4.71 -10.56
C PHE A 150 11.78 -3.35 -10.57
N GLU A 151 11.87 -2.70 -9.41
CA GLU A 151 12.25 -1.30 -9.29
C GLU A 151 13.70 -1.10 -8.79
N VAL A 152 14.24 -2.08 -8.09
CA VAL A 152 15.61 -2.00 -7.56
C VAL A 152 16.55 -2.86 -8.40
N ILE A 153 17.73 -2.30 -8.74
CA ILE A 153 18.70 -3.00 -9.54
C ILE A 153 19.20 -4.28 -8.86
N SER A 154 19.40 -5.35 -9.63
CA SER A 154 19.83 -6.66 -9.13
C SER A 154 21.12 -6.62 -8.30
N PRO A 155 22.15 -5.81 -8.65
CA PRO A 155 23.36 -5.70 -7.82
C PRO A 155 23.09 -5.15 -6.42
N LEU A 156 22.15 -4.20 -6.26
CA LEU A 156 21.78 -3.65 -4.96
C LEU A 156 20.93 -4.64 -4.16
N LEU A 157 19.99 -5.33 -4.82
CA LEU A 157 19.18 -6.37 -4.19
C LEU A 157 20.03 -7.52 -3.64
N SER A 158 21.06 -7.95 -4.37
CA SER A 158 21.93 -9.06 -3.93
C SER A 158 22.76 -8.71 -2.67
N ARG A 159 22.91 -7.43 -2.35
CA ARG A 159 23.68 -6.92 -1.20
C ARG A 159 22.81 -6.40 -0.06
N THR A 160 21.49 -6.44 -0.23
CA THR A 160 20.53 -5.97 0.76
C THR A 160 19.59 -7.09 1.15
N LYS A 161 19.20 -7.12 2.43
CA LYS A 161 18.16 -8.04 2.90
C LYS A 161 16.81 -7.35 2.82
N VAL A 162 15.88 -7.93 2.07
CA VAL A 162 14.52 -7.39 1.95
C VAL A 162 13.69 -7.80 3.17
N TYR A 163 13.10 -6.81 3.85
CA TYR A 163 12.13 -6.98 4.90
C TYR A 163 10.79 -6.42 4.46
N VAL A 164 9.76 -7.26 4.53
CA VAL A 164 8.39 -6.89 4.17
C VAL A 164 7.69 -6.38 5.42
N LEU A 165 7.27 -5.11 5.40
CA LEU A 165 6.44 -4.51 6.43
C LEU A 165 4.97 -4.61 6.03
N GLU A 166 4.14 -5.14 6.91
CA GLU A 166 2.70 -5.28 6.71
C GLU A 166 1.99 -3.96 7.07
N ALA A 167 0.81 -3.73 6.46
CA ALA A 167 -0.07 -2.65 6.90
C ALA A 167 -0.47 -2.85 8.36
N LEU A 168 -0.62 -1.76 9.11
CA LEU A 168 -1.10 -1.85 10.48
C LEU A 168 -2.58 -2.26 10.49
N THR A 169 -2.93 -3.13 11.41
CA THR A 169 -4.34 -3.50 11.63
C THR A 169 -5.10 -2.39 12.34
N THR A 170 -6.43 -2.36 12.17
CA THR A 170 -7.29 -1.38 12.87
C THR A 170 -7.08 -1.37 14.39
N PRO A 171 -6.99 -2.51 15.11
CA PRO A 171 -6.68 -2.52 16.53
C PRO A 171 -5.31 -1.92 16.87
N GLN A 172 -4.29 -2.14 16.03
CA GLN A 172 -2.96 -1.55 16.24
C GLN A 172 -2.98 -0.03 16.07
N ILE A 173 -3.72 0.48 15.09
CA ILE A 173 -3.89 1.94 14.91
C ILE A 173 -4.69 2.53 16.08
N VAL A 174 -5.76 1.89 16.54
CA VAL A 174 -6.52 2.33 17.74
C VAL A 174 -5.59 2.43 18.95
N GLU A 175 -4.70 1.47 19.14
CA GLU A 175 -3.72 1.53 20.23
C GLU A 175 -2.75 2.71 20.08
N LEU A 176 -2.28 3.01 18.86
CA LEU A 176 -1.48 4.20 18.58
C LEU A 176 -2.22 5.49 18.93
N LEU A 177 -3.49 5.60 18.56
CA LEU A 177 -4.33 6.76 18.87
C LEU A 177 -4.58 6.91 20.38
N ARG A 178 -4.82 5.81 21.10
CA ARG A 178 -4.94 5.83 22.57
C ARG A 178 -3.65 6.30 23.26
N ARG A 179 -2.49 5.85 22.78
CA ARG A 179 -1.20 6.32 23.30
C ARG A 179 -1.06 7.83 23.07
N ALA A 180 -1.42 8.31 21.90
CA ALA A 180 -1.35 9.75 21.60
C ALA A 180 -2.28 10.58 22.49
N LEU A 181 -3.46 10.10 22.82
CA LEU A 181 -4.40 10.79 23.74
C LEU A 181 -3.90 10.80 25.19
N LYS A 182 -3.11 9.81 25.60
CA LYS A 182 -2.61 9.69 27.00
C LYS A 182 -1.24 10.33 27.22
N ASP A 183 -0.39 10.39 26.19
CA ASP A 183 0.98 10.91 26.30
C ASP A 183 0.94 12.43 26.51
N GLN A 184 1.41 12.87 27.69
CA GLN A 184 1.40 14.29 28.09
C GLN A 184 2.55 15.08 27.43
N ASP A 185 3.66 14.41 27.12
CA ASP A 185 4.85 15.07 26.60
C ASP A 185 4.84 15.22 25.08
N ARG A 186 4.45 14.17 24.39
CA ARG A 186 4.51 14.06 22.91
C ARG A 186 3.14 14.11 22.26
N GLY A 187 2.13 13.68 22.98
CA GLY A 187 0.77 13.51 22.50
C GLY A 187 -0.15 14.69 22.76
N LEU A 188 -1.37 14.34 23.06
CA LEU A 188 -2.50 15.23 23.30
C LEU A 188 -2.98 15.17 24.77
N GLY A 189 -2.28 14.43 25.64
CA GLY A 189 -2.68 14.22 27.04
C GLY A 189 -2.73 15.50 27.88
N GLY A 190 -1.99 16.54 27.48
CA GLY A 190 -2.06 17.87 28.11
C GLY A 190 -3.25 18.75 27.67
N GLU A 191 -4.03 18.31 26.65
CA GLU A 191 -5.10 19.11 26.05
C GLU A 191 -6.52 18.73 26.54
N GLU A 192 -6.65 17.85 27.54
CA GLU A 192 -7.94 17.34 28.05
C GLU A 192 -8.91 16.89 26.95
N VAL A 193 -8.41 16.04 26.06
CA VAL A 193 -9.19 15.51 24.94
C VAL A 193 -9.88 14.20 25.32
N GLU A 194 -11.20 14.13 25.11
CA GLU A 194 -12.01 12.92 25.26
C GLU A 194 -12.49 12.43 23.88
N ALA A 195 -12.10 11.21 23.50
CA ALA A 195 -12.61 10.53 22.32
C ALA A 195 -13.16 9.15 22.72
N ARG A 196 -14.38 8.85 22.29
CA ARG A 196 -14.97 7.53 22.50
C ARG A 196 -14.26 6.49 21.64
N GLU A 197 -14.24 5.26 22.10
CA GLU A 197 -13.61 4.13 21.40
C GLU A 197 -14.13 3.97 19.96
N GLU A 198 -15.43 4.20 19.75
CA GLU A 198 -16.04 4.19 18.42
C GLU A 198 -15.40 5.19 17.45
N VAL A 199 -15.06 6.39 17.93
CA VAL A 199 -14.42 7.43 17.12
C VAL A 199 -13.01 7.00 16.74
N LEU A 200 -12.24 6.46 17.69
CA LEU A 200 -10.88 5.96 17.43
C LEU A 200 -10.89 4.83 16.42
N PHE A 201 -11.87 3.92 16.55
CA PHE A 201 -12.04 2.83 15.59
C PHE A 201 -12.37 3.34 14.19
N ARG A 202 -13.23 4.35 14.05
CA ARG A 202 -13.58 4.96 12.76
C ARG A 202 -12.41 5.70 12.14
N ILE A 203 -11.60 6.43 12.94
CA ILE A 203 -10.36 7.05 12.47
C ILE A 203 -9.38 5.96 11.96
N ALA A 204 -9.22 4.88 12.72
CA ALA A 204 -8.33 3.79 12.38
C ALA A 204 -8.76 3.06 11.10
N ALA A 205 -10.06 2.79 10.96
CA ALA A 205 -10.64 2.19 9.76
C ALA A 205 -10.44 3.08 8.52
N HIS A 206 -10.67 4.40 8.67
CA HIS A 206 -10.46 5.37 7.58
C HIS A 206 -8.99 5.46 7.16
N ALA A 207 -8.07 5.38 8.11
CA ALA A 207 -6.63 5.43 7.85
C ALA A 207 -6.08 4.21 7.08
N ASN A 208 -6.83 3.11 7.00
CA ASN A 208 -6.52 1.94 6.17
C ASN A 208 -5.07 1.43 6.29
N GLY A 209 -4.59 1.27 7.54
CA GLY A 209 -3.23 0.78 7.80
C GLY A 209 -2.15 1.86 7.84
N ASP A 210 -2.46 3.12 7.55
CA ASP A 210 -1.54 4.26 7.59
C ASP A 210 -1.63 5.00 8.95
N ALA A 211 -0.62 4.78 9.82
CA ALA A 211 -0.54 5.46 11.11
C ALA A 211 -0.41 6.99 10.99
N ARG A 212 0.26 7.50 9.95
CA ARG A 212 0.42 8.95 9.72
C ARG A 212 -0.92 9.59 9.41
N ALA A 213 -1.71 8.98 8.53
CA ALA A 213 -3.06 9.43 8.22
C ALA A 213 -3.96 9.43 9.47
N ALA A 214 -3.88 8.38 10.31
CA ALA A 214 -4.63 8.30 11.55
C ALA A 214 -4.29 9.42 12.52
N TYR A 215 -3.01 9.70 12.77
CA TYR A 215 -2.57 10.79 13.64
C TYR A 215 -2.98 12.16 13.10
N ASN A 216 -2.84 12.39 11.80
CA ASN A 216 -3.24 13.66 11.18
C ASN A 216 -4.75 13.90 11.32
N THR A 217 -5.57 12.86 11.14
CA THR A 217 -7.03 12.95 11.33
C THR A 217 -7.36 13.25 12.79
N LEU A 218 -6.74 12.57 13.74
CA LEU A 218 -6.96 12.84 15.18
C LEU A 218 -6.57 14.28 15.52
N GLU A 219 -5.41 14.75 15.09
CA GLU A 219 -4.94 16.12 15.34
C GLU A 219 -5.89 17.16 14.75
N LEU A 220 -6.42 16.90 13.54
CA LEU A 220 -7.38 17.79 12.90
C LEU A 220 -8.72 17.83 13.67
N CYS A 221 -9.21 16.68 14.14
CA CYS A 221 -10.42 16.63 14.99
C CYS A 221 -10.24 17.45 16.29
N VAL A 222 -9.08 17.36 16.94
CA VAL A 222 -8.78 18.12 18.16
C VAL A 222 -8.74 19.62 17.88
N LYS A 223 -8.12 20.05 16.78
CA LYS A 223 -8.09 21.46 16.35
C LYS A 223 -9.49 21.99 16.01
N SER A 224 -10.31 21.18 15.34
CA SER A 224 -11.70 21.54 14.96
C SER A 224 -12.62 21.62 16.19
N ALA A 225 -12.44 20.76 17.19
CA ALA A 225 -13.17 20.81 18.46
C ALA A 225 -12.94 22.11 19.25
N GLN A 226 -11.82 22.79 19.05
CA GLN A 226 -11.53 24.10 19.63
C GLN A 226 -12.30 25.24 18.93
N GLY A 227 -12.43 25.18 17.60
CA GLY A 227 -13.13 26.21 16.81
C GLY A 227 -14.64 26.25 17.03
N ALA A 228 -15.28 25.14 17.31
CA ALA A 228 -16.72 25.05 17.53
C ALA A 228 -17.19 25.83 18.77
N LYS A 229 -16.32 26.06 19.76
CA LYS A 229 -16.64 26.85 20.97
C LYS A 229 -16.64 28.36 20.75
N SER A 230 -15.87 28.87 19.80
CA SER A 230 -15.87 30.32 19.51
C SER A 230 -17.11 30.76 18.74
N ASN A 231 -17.74 29.88 17.96
CA ASN A 231 -18.95 30.17 17.20
C ASN A 231 -20.26 29.96 17.99
N SER A 232 -20.25 29.15 19.06
CA SER A 232 -21.47 28.95 19.88
C SER A 232 -21.75 30.07 20.88
N LEU A 233 -20.78 30.97 21.11
CA LEU A 233 -21.00 32.16 21.98
C LEU A 233 -21.59 33.37 21.21
N GLY A 234 -21.68 33.31 19.87
CA GLY A 234 -22.26 34.36 19.03
C GLY A 234 -23.74 34.16 18.63
N ALA A 235 -24.34 33.01 18.90
CA ALA A 235 -25.67 32.64 18.41
C ALA A 235 -26.70 32.40 19.49
N LYS A 236 -26.81 33.35 20.46
CA LYS A 236 -27.98 33.46 21.35
C LYS A 236 -28.43 34.90 21.43
N ALA A 237 -29.20 35.33 20.47
CA ALA A 237 -30.29 36.32 20.60
C ALA A 237 -30.96 36.54 19.25
N SER A 238 -32.13 36.13 19.12
CA SER A 238 -33.34 36.73 18.50
C SER A 238 -34.07 35.78 17.56
N SER A 239 -35.04 35.12 18.14
CA SER A 239 -36.24 34.69 17.43
C SER A 239 -37.42 35.56 17.91
N SER A 240 -37.95 36.39 17.03
CA SER A 240 -39.39 36.66 16.90
C SER A 240 -39.65 37.63 15.74
N PRO A 241 -40.74 37.46 14.99
CA PRO A 241 -40.98 38.14 13.73
C PRO A 241 -41.84 39.35 13.84
N SER A 242 -41.79 40.16 12.81
CA SER A 242 -42.78 41.07 12.27
C SER A 242 -42.52 42.59 12.36
N ALA A 243 -42.85 43.14 11.24
CA ALA A 243 -43.30 44.50 10.95
C ALA A 243 -42.26 45.48 10.37
N MET A 244 -42.59 45.81 9.12
CA MET A 244 -42.10 46.93 8.31
C MET A 244 -42.23 48.27 9.07
N SER A 245 -41.33 49.16 8.90
CA SER A 245 -41.48 50.48 8.30
C SER A 245 -40.50 51.52 8.86
N GLU A 246 -40.02 52.32 7.93
CA GLU A 246 -39.60 53.73 8.02
C GLU A 246 -38.19 54.15 8.50
N LEU A 247 -37.56 54.78 7.55
CA LEU A 247 -36.40 55.67 7.66
C LEU A 247 -36.63 56.79 8.71
N SER A 248 -35.61 57.06 9.51
CA SER A 248 -35.28 58.46 9.82
C SER A 248 -33.84 58.61 10.32
N LEU A 249 -33.18 59.54 9.70
CA LEU A 249 -31.86 60.08 10.00
C LEU A 249 -31.89 60.93 11.25
N ARG A 250 -30.87 60.82 12.14
CA ARG A 250 -30.24 61.94 12.84
C ARG A 250 -28.99 61.54 13.67
N PRO A 251 -28.13 62.54 14.03
CA PRO A 251 -26.67 62.39 14.05
C PRO A 251 -26.05 62.25 15.47
N PRO A 252 -24.69 62.24 15.62
CA PRO A 252 -24.00 61.73 16.81
C PRO A 252 -23.85 62.78 17.91
N LYS A 253 -23.76 62.32 19.16
CA LYS A 253 -23.32 63.15 20.30
C LYS A 253 -22.18 62.48 21.07
N GLU A 254 -21.34 63.39 21.53
CA GLU A 254 -20.00 63.39 22.04
C GLU A 254 -19.70 62.56 23.30
N ARG A 255 -18.41 62.34 23.49
CA ARG A 255 -17.64 61.83 24.62
C ARG A 255 -17.95 62.52 25.95
N THR A 256 -17.88 61.75 27.04
CA THR A 256 -17.24 62.17 28.28
C THR A 256 -16.40 61.04 28.89
N GLN A 257 -15.24 61.47 29.35
CA GLN A 257 -14.17 60.70 29.98
C GLN A 257 -14.46 60.47 31.47
N ASN A 258 -13.76 59.48 31.98
CA ASN A 258 -13.32 59.18 33.34
C ASN A 258 -14.06 58.07 34.07
N GLU A 259 -13.34 56.99 34.24
CA GLU A 259 -13.04 56.41 35.53
C GLU A 259 -12.15 55.19 35.37
N GLN A 260 -10.97 55.18 36.05
CA GLN A 260 -10.09 54.03 36.20
C GLN A 260 -10.68 53.11 37.22
N PRO A 261 -10.65 51.80 37.03
CA PRO A 261 -10.76 50.85 38.13
C PRO A 261 -9.44 50.20 38.47
N GLN A 262 -9.23 50.07 39.74
CA GLN A 262 -8.15 49.41 40.45
C GLN A 262 -7.90 47.95 40.04
N ALA A 263 -6.63 47.57 40.07
CA ALA A 263 -6.16 46.20 39.91
C ALA A 263 -6.75 45.30 41.00
N ALA A 264 -7.47 44.25 40.56
CA ALA A 264 -7.77 43.08 41.34
C ALA A 264 -7.01 41.91 40.74
N GLU A 265 -5.96 41.43 41.40
CA GLU A 265 -5.32 40.14 41.16
C GLU A 265 -6.35 39.02 41.38
N GLY A 266 -6.97 38.58 40.32
CA GLY A 266 -7.78 37.37 40.26
C GLY A 266 -7.06 36.33 39.44
N ARG A 267 -6.51 35.29 40.07
CA ARG A 267 -6.03 34.08 39.40
C ARG A 267 -7.16 33.55 38.49
N HIS A 268 -7.04 33.77 37.17
CA HIS A 268 -7.86 33.07 36.20
C HIS A 268 -7.44 31.61 36.23
N LYS A 269 -8.21 30.78 36.93
CA LYS A 269 -8.32 29.35 36.58
C LYS A 269 -9.03 29.34 35.23
N SER A 270 -8.27 29.07 34.17
CA SER A 270 -8.82 28.75 32.87
C SER A 270 -9.75 27.53 33.03
N ASN A 271 -11.03 27.78 32.80
CA ASN A 271 -12.03 26.72 32.76
C ASN A 271 -11.87 26.03 31.43
N ASP A 272 -10.80 25.19 31.31
CA ASP A 272 -10.55 24.37 30.12
C ASP A 272 -11.59 23.25 30.08
N ALA A 273 -12.67 23.53 29.37
CA ALA A 273 -13.72 22.54 29.15
C ALA A 273 -13.17 21.44 28.24
N VAL A 274 -13.29 20.20 28.71
CA VAL A 274 -12.90 18.96 28.00
C VAL A 274 -13.31 18.99 26.52
N LYS A 275 -12.35 18.83 25.62
CA LYS A 275 -12.56 18.77 24.18
C LYS A 275 -13.10 17.39 23.80
N ARG A 276 -14.36 17.30 23.38
CA ARG A 276 -14.97 16.03 23.00
C ARG A 276 -14.94 15.86 21.49
N ILE A 277 -14.32 14.76 21.04
CA ILE A 277 -14.39 14.36 19.65
C ILE A 277 -15.61 13.44 19.49
N THR A 278 -16.61 13.92 18.75
CA THR A 278 -17.82 13.16 18.43
C THR A 278 -17.73 12.56 17.04
N VAL A 279 -18.66 11.64 16.72
CA VAL A 279 -18.74 11.04 15.38
C VAL A 279 -19.10 12.08 14.34
N GLU A 280 -20.01 13.00 14.67
CA GLU A 280 -20.45 14.09 13.81
C GLU A 280 -19.28 15.02 13.45
N LEU A 281 -18.45 15.39 14.44
CA LEU A 281 -17.23 16.18 14.20
C LEU A 281 -16.25 15.44 13.29
N LEU A 282 -16.10 14.13 13.46
CA LEU A 282 -15.24 13.32 12.60
C LEU A 282 -15.79 13.29 11.16
N GLU A 283 -17.09 13.15 10.97
CA GLU A 283 -17.75 13.18 9.66
C GLU A 283 -17.54 14.53 8.95
N ASP A 284 -17.67 15.64 9.69
CA ASP A 284 -17.40 16.97 9.17
C ASP A 284 -15.93 17.15 8.76
N VAL A 285 -15.00 16.68 9.59
CA VAL A 285 -13.55 16.75 9.32
C VAL A 285 -13.17 15.94 8.10
N LEU A 286 -13.77 14.77 7.93
CA LEU A 286 -13.49 13.90 6.77
C LEU A 286 -14.24 14.36 5.50
N GLN A 287 -15.14 15.35 5.60
CA GLN A 287 -15.99 15.85 4.50
C GLN A 287 -16.76 14.73 3.78
N LYS A 288 -16.99 13.63 4.47
CA LYS A 288 -17.71 12.45 3.99
C LYS A 288 -18.53 11.84 5.12
N LYS A 289 -19.72 11.42 4.79
CA LYS A 289 -20.50 10.57 5.66
C LYS A 289 -19.69 9.29 5.91
N VAL A 290 -19.22 9.09 7.15
CA VAL A 290 -18.52 7.86 7.52
C VAL A 290 -19.57 6.76 7.61
N LEU A 291 -19.85 6.12 6.50
CA LEU A 291 -20.68 4.91 6.50
C LEU A 291 -20.00 3.88 7.42
N ARG A 292 -20.80 3.04 8.06
CA ARG A 292 -20.30 1.89 8.84
C ARG A 292 -19.52 0.97 7.90
N TYR A 293 -18.24 1.24 7.76
CA TYR A 293 -17.37 0.47 6.88
C TYR A 293 -15.99 0.31 7.53
N ASP A 294 -15.67 -0.92 7.84
CA ASP A 294 -14.37 -1.31 8.34
C ASP A 294 -13.53 -1.84 7.16
N LYS A 295 -12.64 -0.99 6.62
CA LYS A 295 -11.79 -1.33 5.45
C LYS A 295 -10.84 -2.52 5.67
N ALA A 296 -10.58 -2.90 6.89
CA ALA A 296 -9.70 -4.02 7.24
C ALA A 296 -10.40 -5.11 8.07
N GLY A 297 -11.68 -4.92 8.38
CA GLY A 297 -12.46 -5.81 9.22
C GLY A 297 -13.36 -6.77 8.46
N GLU A 298 -14.18 -7.48 9.21
CA GLU A 298 -15.07 -8.51 8.70
C GLU A 298 -16.04 -7.97 7.62
N GLU A 299 -16.52 -6.73 7.74
CA GLU A 299 -17.48 -6.16 6.79
C GLU A 299 -16.85 -5.89 5.42
N HIS A 300 -15.58 -5.45 5.34
CA HIS A 300 -14.84 -5.34 4.09
C HIS A 300 -14.78 -6.67 3.34
N TYR A 301 -14.40 -7.75 4.05
CA TYR A 301 -14.35 -9.09 3.45
C TYR A 301 -15.73 -9.60 3.04
N ASN A 302 -16.75 -9.27 3.81
CA ASN A 302 -18.12 -9.64 3.51
C ASN A 302 -18.65 -8.94 2.26
N LEU A 303 -18.40 -7.64 2.11
CA LEU A 303 -18.86 -6.85 0.97
C LEU A 303 -18.16 -7.27 -0.33
N ILE A 304 -16.83 -7.40 -0.32
CA ILE A 304 -16.10 -7.86 -1.52
C ILE A 304 -16.45 -9.31 -1.87
N SER A 305 -16.71 -10.14 -0.87
CA SER A 305 -17.18 -11.51 -1.06
C SER A 305 -18.60 -11.53 -1.65
N ALA A 306 -19.47 -10.61 -1.22
CA ALA A 306 -20.81 -10.46 -1.78
C ALA A 306 -20.76 -10.04 -3.24
N LEU A 307 -19.94 -9.03 -3.59
CA LEU A 307 -19.72 -8.62 -4.98
C LEU A 307 -19.23 -9.81 -5.83
N HIS A 308 -18.21 -10.52 -5.36
CA HIS A 308 -17.65 -11.67 -6.07
C HIS A 308 -18.68 -12.79 -6.29
N LYS A 309 -19.44 -13.13 -5.24
CA LYS A 309 -20.49 -14.15 -5.32
C LYS A 309 -21.65 -13.73 -6.21
N SER A 310 -22.01 -12.44 -6.25
CA SER A 310 -23.02 -11.92 -7.16
C SER A 310 -22.60 -12.08 -8.63
N VAL A 311 -21.36 -11.70 -8.95
CA VAL A 311 -20.78 -11.94 -10.29
C VAL A 311 -20.78 -13.43 -10.64
N ARG A 312 -20.35 -14.30 -9.73
CA ARG A 312 -20.30 -15.76 -9.92
C ARG A 312 -21.68 -16.35 -10.09
N ASN A 313 -22.68 -15.80 -9.41
CA ASN A 313 -24.08 -16.23 -9.50
C ASN A 313 -24.84 -15.58 -10.67
N SER A 314 -24.16 -14.83 -11.53
CA SER A 314 -24.77 -14.14 -12.68
C SER A 314 -25.89 -13.15 -12.31
N ASP A 315 -25.74 -12.46 -11.18
CA ASP A 315 -26.67 -11.45 -10.67
C ASP A 315 -26.06 -10.04 -10.86
N PRO A 316 -26.38 -9.34 -11.97
CA PRO A 316 -25.82 -8.02 -12.26
C PRO A 316 -26.36 -6.94 -11.32
N ASP A 317 -27.58 -7.04 -10.84
CA ASP A 317 -28.17 -6.04 -9.96
C ASP A 317 -27.54 -6.08 -8.56
N ALA A 318 -27.35 -7.28 -8.00
CA ALA A 318 -26.61 -7.44 -6.76
C ALA A 318 -25.14 -7.02 -6.91
N ALA A 319 -24.49 -7.33 -8.03
CA ALA A 319 -23.12 -6.91 -8.30
C ALA A 319 -23.00 -5.38 -8.34
N LEU A 320 -23.90 -4.67 -9.02
CA LEU A 320 -23.96 -3.21 -9.03
C LEU A 320 -24.19 -2.64 -7.64
N TYR A 321 -25.13 -3.22 -6.87
CA TYR A 321 -25.42 -2.75 -5.52
C TYR A 321 -24.20 -2.84 -4.59
N TRP A 322 -23.53 -4.00 -4.58
CA TRP A 322 -22.36 -4.19 -3.70
C TRP A 322 -21.17 -3.35 -4.15
N LEU A 323 -20.95 -3.18 -5.46
CA LEU A 323 -19.94 -2.28 -6.01
C LEU A 323 -20.19 -0.84 -5.56
N ALA A 324 -21.41 -0.32 -5.78
CA ALA A 324 -21.77 1.04 -5.40
C ALA A 324 -21.66 1.25 -3.88
N ARG A 325 -22.14 0.29 -3.07
CA ARG A 325 -22.01 0.35 -1.62
C ARG A 325 -20.57 0.43 -1.15
N MET A 326 -19.64 -0.32 -1.76
CA MET A 326 -18.21 -0.25 -1.43
C MET A 326 -17.60 1.09 -1.82
N ILE A 327 -17.91 1.62 -3.02
CA ILE A 327 -17.44 2.93 -3.49
C ILE A 327 -17.94 4.05 -2.57
N GLU A 328 -19.23 4.09 -2.24
CA GLU A 328 -19.82 5.08 -1.33
C GLU A 328 -19.27 4.97 0.09
N SER A 329 -18.88 3.78 0.51
CA SER A 329 -18.20 3.55 1.79
C SER A 329 -16.74 4.02 1.80
N GLY A 330 -16.23 4.51 0.65
CA GLY A 330 -14.87 5.03 0.51
C GLY A 330 -13.81 3.96 0.24
N GLU A 331 -14.19 2.77 -0.29
CA GLU A 331 -13.22 1.80 -0.77
C GLU A 331 -12.44 2.36 -1.95
N ASP A 332 -11.16 1.94 -2.06
CA ASP A 332 -10.33 2.27 -3.21
C ASP A 332 -10.91 1.66 -4.50
N PRO A 333 -11.36 2.46 -5.47
CA PRO A 333 -11.90 1.93 -6.73
C PRO A 333 -10.90 1.07 -7.50
N LEU A 334 -9.60 1.33 -7.39
CA LEU A 334 -8.56 0.50 -7.99
C LEU A 334 -8.44 -0.86 -7.31
N TYR A 335 -8.72 -0.94 -6.00
CA TYR A 335 -8.85 -2.25 -5.33
C TYR A 335 -10.00 -3.05 -5.92
N LEU A 336 -11.17 -2.43 -6.13
CA LEU A 336 -12.32 -3.07 -6.76
C LEU A 336 -12.00 -3.53 -8.19
N ALA A 337 -11.33 -2.68 -8.97
CA ALA A 337 -10.84 -3.03 -10.31
C ALA A 337 -9.92 -4.26 -10.28
N ARG A 338 -8.93 -4.30 -9.36
CA ARG A 338 -8.06 -5.48 -9.18
C ARG A 338 -8.84 -6.75 -8.88
N ARG A 339 -9.89 -6.65 -8.05
CA ARG A 339 -10.76 -7.79 -7.75
C ARG A 339 -11.54 -8.25 -8.97
N MET A 340 -12.07 -7.33 -9.78
CA MET A 340 -12.78 -7.67 -11.03
C MET A 340 -11.85 -8.30 -12.07
N VAL A 341 -10.62 -7.83 -12.22
CA VAL A 341 -9.59 -8.48 -13.08
C VAL A 341 -9.36 -9.92 -12.63
N ARG A 342 -9.29 -10.17 -11.31
CA ARG A 342 -9.19 -11.53 -10.78
C ARG A 342 -10.42 -12.38 -11.10
N MET A 343 -11.64 -11.84 -10.93
CA MET A 343 -12.89 -12.53 -11.28
C MET A 343 -12.94 -12.92 -12.76
N ALA A 344 -12.47 -12.03 -13.65
CA ALA A 344 -12.38 -12.29 -15.08
C ALA A 344 -11.50 -13.51 -15.40
N SER A 345 -10.40 -13.71 -14.65
CA SER A 345 -9.51 -14.85 -14.88
C SER A 345 -9.91 -16.12 -14.13
N GLU A 346 -10.50 -15.99 -12.93
CA GLU A 346 -10.83 -17.09 -12.02
C GLU A 346 -12.20 -17.72 -12.32
N ASP A 347 -13.23 -16.89 -12.56
CA ASP A 347 -14.62 -17.34 -12.67
C ASP A 347 -15.16 -17.35 -14.11
N ILE A 348 -14.60 -16.50 -14.99
CA ILE A 348 -14.98 -16.41 -16.39
C ILE A 348 -13.99 -17.19 -17.26
N GLY A 349 -12.70 -16.97 -17.02
CA GLY A 349 -11.63 -17.67 -17.72
C GLY A 349 -11.73 -17.59 -19.23
N LEU A 350 -11.55 -18.72 -19.90
CA LEU A 350 -11.63 -18.82 -21.36
C LEU A 350 -13.05 -19.08 -21.88
N ALA A 351 -14.07 -19.12 -21.01
CA ALA A 351 -15.45 -19.15 -21.49
C ALA A 351 -15.82 -17.83 -22.21
N GLU A 352 -15.26 -16.71 -21.73
CA GLU A 352 -15.34 -15.40 -22.39
C GLU A 352 -13.97 -14.69 -22.37
N PRO A 353 -13.13 -14.89 -23.40
CA PRO A 353 -11.78 -14.33 -23.44
C PRO A 353 -11.72 -12.79 -23.36
N GLY A 354 -12.80 -12.11 -23.76
CA GLY A 354 -12.93 -10.65 -23.67
C GLY A 354 -12.99 -10.10 -22.23
N ALA A 355 -13.35 -10.93 -21.26
CA ALA A 355 -13.60 -10.49 -19.89
C ALA A 355 -12.39 -9.80 -19.25
N LEU A 356 -11.19 -10.34 -19.44
CA LEU A 356 -9.96 -9.75 -18.93
C LEU A 356 -9.68 -8.39 -19.57
N ALA A 357 -9.86 -8.25 -20.88
CA ALA A 357 -9.65 -6.99 -21.60
C ALA A 357 -10.65 -5.91 -21.15
N VAL A 358 -11.93 -6.27 -20.98
CA VAL A 358 -12.96 -5.34 -20.47
C VAL A 358 -12.63 -4.84 -19.08
N THR A 359 -12.18 -5.70 -18.17
CA THR A 359 -11.84 -5.28 -16.81
C THR A 359 -10.58 -4.41 -16.75
N LEU A 360 -9.58 -4.67 -17.58
CA LEU A 360 -8.40 -3.82 -17.71
C LEU A 360 -8.76 -2.46 -18.32
N ALA A 361 -9.58 -2.44 -19.37
CA ALA A 361 -10.07 -1.19 -19.96
C ALA A 361 -10.90 -0.36 -18.96
N ALA A 362 -11.72 -1.00 -18.13
CA ALA A 362 -12.47 -0.30 -17.09
C ALA A 362 -11.55 0.32 -16.02
N LYS A 363 -10.48 -0.40 -15.62
CA LYS A 363 -9.45 0.12 -14.74
C LYS A 363 -8.74 1.33 -15.37
N ASP A 364 -8.32 1.25 -16.62
CA ASP A 364 -7.63 2.34 -17.33
C ASP A 364 -8.56 3.54 -17.55
N ALA A 365 -9.84 3.31 -17.84
CA ALA A 365 -10.84 4.36 -17.93
C ALA A 365 -11.04 5.08 -16.59
N PHE A 366 -11.06 4.34 -15.47
CA PHE A 366 -11.13 4.95 -14.14
C PHE A 366 -9.88 5.78 -13.85
N ASP A 367 -8.68 5.26 -14.14
CA ASP A 367 -7.42 6.00 -13.94
C ASP A 367 -7.38 7.31 -14.75
N PHE A 368 -7.94 7.30 -15.95
CA PHE A 368 -7.96 8.46 -16.84
C PHE A 368 -9.02 9.50 -16.46
N LEU A 369 -10.25 9.06 -16.14
CA LEU A 369 -11.38 9.94 -15.83
C LEU A 369 -11.42 10.40 -14.37
N GLY A 370 -10.95 9.55 -13.45
CA GLY A 370 -11.08 9.79 -12.02
C GLY A 370 -12.52 9.61 -11.49
N ALA A 371 -12.70 9.94 -10.22
CA ALA A 371 -14.01 9.93 -9.57
C ALA A 371 -14.70 11.30 -9.73
N PRO A 372 -16.03 11.36 -9.91
CA PRO A 372 -16.98 10.22 -9.92
C PRO A 372 -17.18 9.57 -11.30
N GLU A 373 -16.75 10.18 -12.41
CA GLU A 373 -17.09 9.78 -13.78
C GLU A 373 -16.57 8.36 -14.11
N GLY A 374 -15.37 8.03 -13.64
CA GLY A 374 -14.75 6.71 -13.86
C GLY A 374 -15.47 5.55 -13.16
N HIS A 375 -16.35 5.82 -12.19
CA HIS A 375 -17.11 4.77 -11.50
C HIS A 375 -18.03 4.00 -12.45
N LEU A 376 -18.53 4.67 -13.51
CA LEU A 376 -19.42 4.03 -14.50
C LEU A 376 -18.67 2.96 -15.30
N ALA A 377 -17.38 3.13 -15.58
CA ALA A 377 -16.59 2.12 -16.27
C ALA A 377 -16.46 0.84 -15.41
N LEU A 378 -16.27 1.00 -14.09
CA LEU A 378 -16.25 -0.14 -13.16
C LEU A 378 -17.62 -0.83 -13.07
N ALA A 379 -18.71 -0.07 -13.07
CA ALA A 379 -20.07 -0.59 -13.09
C ALA A 379 -20.35 -1.40 -14.38
N GLN A 380 -19.91 -0.90 -15.52
CA GLN A 380 -20.00 -1.62 -16.81
C GLN A 380 -19.26 -2.96 -16.74
N ALA A 381 -18.05 -2.99 -16.22
CA ALA A 381 -17.29 -4.22 -16.05
C ALA A 381 -17.98 -5.23 -15.12
N ALA A 382 -18.57 -4.77 -14.02
CA ALA A 382 -19.30 -5.63 -13.08
C ALA A 382 -20.51 -6.30 -13.75
N VAL A 383 -21.29 -5.55 -14.54
CA VAL A 383 -22.43 -6.09 -15.31
C VAL A 383 -21.93 -7.08 -16.36
N TYR A 384 -20.88 -6.72 -17.12
CA TYR A 384 -20.31 -7.60 -18.14
C TYR A 384 -19.87 -8.94 -17.53
N LEU A 385 -19.11 -8.91 -16.43
CA LEU A 385 -18.66 -10.12 -15.74
C LEU A 385 -19.84 -10.95 -15.21
N SER A 386 -20.89 -10.30 -14.70
CA SER A 386 -22.07 -10.99 -14.20
C SER A 386 -22.80 -11.76 -15.30
N LEU A 387 -22.87 -11.22 -16.51
CA LEU A 387 -23.59 -11.82 -17.64
C LEU A 387 -22.72 -12.74 -18.51
N ALA A 388 -21.39 -12.69 -18.37
CA ALA A 388 -20.48 -13.56 -19.10
C ALA A 388 -20.68 -15.03 -18.71
N PRO A 389 -20.49 -15.99 -19.64
CA PRO A 389 -20.46 -17.41 -19.31
C PRO A 389 -19.33 -17.72 -18.31
N LYS A 390 -19.56 -18.67 -17.42
CA LYS A 390 -18.65 -18.96 -16.29
C LYS A 390 -17.80 -20.20 -16.56
N SER A 391 -16.51 -20.10 -16.27
CA SER A 391 -15.60 -21.25 -16.22
C SER A 391 -14.45 -21.03 -15.26
N ASN A 392 -14.21 -21.98 -14.39
CA ASN A 392 -13.02 -22.05 -13.53
C ASN A 392 -11.99 -23.06 -14.02
N ALA A 393 -12.14 -23.60 -15.23
CA ALA A 393 -11.29 -24.67 -15.77
C ALA A 393 -9.81 -24.29 -15.76
N LEU A 394 -9.48 -23.03 -16.13
CA LEU A 394 -8.09 -22.54 -16.09
C LEU A 394 -7.56 -22.44 -14.65
N TYR A 395 -8.36 -21.97 -13.71
CA TYR A 395 -7.98 -21.86 -12.29
C TYR A 395 -7.67 -23.23 -11.69
N VAL A 396 -8.52 -24.22 -11.94
CA VAL A 396 -8.32 -25.60 -11.52
C VAL A 396 -7.07 -26.19 -12.16
N ALA A 397 -6.92 -26.06 -13.47
CA ALA A 397 -5.77 -26.55 -14.22
C ALA A 397 -4.44 -26.01 -13.67
N TYR A 398 -4.37 -24.69 -13.42
CA TYR A 398 -3.17 -24.07 -12.86
C TYR A 398 -2.89 -24.53 -11.44
N GLY A 399 -3.93 -24.75 -10.63
CA GLY A 399 -3.80 -25.34 -9.30
C GLY A 399 -3.19 -26.75 -9.33
N GLU A 400 -3.66 -27.63 -10.24
CA GLU A 400 -3.11 -28.97 -10.44
C GLU A 400 -1.63 -28.93 -10.90
N VAL A 401 -1.29 -28.01 -11.82
CA VAL A 401 0.10 -27.81 -12.24
C VAL A 401 0.99 -27.39 -11.06
N LEU A 402 0.56 -26.43 -10.25
CA LEU A 402 1.32 -26.00 -9.08
C LEU A 402 1.50 -27.11 -8.05
N GLU A 403 0.52 -27.97 -7.89
CA GLU A 403 0.60 -29.13 -7.01
C GLU A 403 1.65 -30.13 -7.50
N ASP A 404 1.63 -30.48 -8.79
CA ASP A 404 2.63 -31.38 -9.38
C ASP A 404 4.03 -30.77 -9.30
N VAL A 405 4.22 -29.49 -9.62
CA VAL A 405 5.51 -28.79 -9.49
C VAL A 405 6.08 -28.81 -8.07
N ARG A 406 5.19 -28.78 -7.04
CA ARG A 406 5.63 -28.85 -5.63
C ARG A 406 5.93 -30.25 -5.13
N LYS A 407 5.26 -31.24 -5.70
CA LYS A 407 5.35 -32.65 -5.26
C LYS A 407 6.42 -33.45 -6.00
N THR A 408 6.77 -33.04 -7.21
CA THR A 408 7.77 -33.73 -8.02
C THR A 408 9.13 -33.06 -7.86
N GLU A 409 10.21 -33.86 -7.99
CA GLU A 409 11.54 -33.31 -8.16
C GLU A 409 11.60 -32.49 -9.45
N ALA A 410 12.43 -31.43 -9.47
CA ALA A 410 12.60 -30.57 -10.63
C ALA A 410 13.30 -31.35 -11.77
N GLU A 411 12.51 -32.04 -12.55
CA GLU A 411 12.98 -32.75 -13.74
C GLU A 411 13.58 -31.76 -14.76
N PRO A 412 14.70 -32.12 -15.37
CA PRO A 412 15.30 -31.26 -16.37
C PRO A 412 14.39 -31.13 -17.61
N VAL A 413 14.46 -29.99 -18.27
CA VAL A 413 13.75 -29.79 -19.55
C VAL A 413 14.22 -30.86 -20.53
N PRO A 414 13.32 -31.57 -21.24
CA PRO A 414 13.69 -32.58 -22.25
C PRO A 414 14.68 -32.05 -23.29
N LEU A 415 15.67 -32.84 -23.67
CA LEU A 415 16.78 -32.39 -24.52
C LEU A 415 16.33 -31.82 -25.86
N HIS A 416 15.30 -32.42 -26.47
CA HIS A 416 14.74 -31.94 -27.76
C HIS A 416 14.07 -30.54 -27.65
N LEU A 417 13.67 -30.09 -26.44
CA LEU A 417 13.10 -28.77 -26.22
C LEU A 417 14.19 -27.71 -25.90
N ARG A 418 15.45 -28.11 -25.72
CA ARG A 418 16.54 -27.19 -25.37
C ARG A 418 17.16 -26.60 -26.63
N ASN A 419 17.45 -25.29 -26.64
CA ASN A 419 18.10 -24.64 -27.75
C ASN A 419 19.61 -24.94 -27.74
N ALA A 420 20.16 -25.44 -28.86
CA ALA A 420 21.57 -25.70 -29.06
C ALA A 420 22.32 -24.46 -29.60
N VAL A 421 22.66 -23.51 -28.71
CA VAL A 421 23.30 -22.23 -29.07
C VAL A 421 24.81 -22.42 -29.42
N THR A 422 25.49 -23.41 -28.81
CA THR A 422 26.89 -23.67 -29.01
C THR A 422 27.14 -25.06 -29.62
N GLY A 423 28.31 -25.25 -30.23
CA GLY A 423 28.72 -26.57 -30.74
C GLY A 423 28.71 -27.65 -29.65
N LEU A 424 29.14 -27.31 -28.43
CA LEU A 424 29.10 -28.24 -27.30
C LEU A 424 27.69 -28.67 -26.97
N MET A 425 26.73 -27.76 -26.95
CA MET A 425 25.32 -28.06 -26.68
C MET A 425 24.72 -29.01 -27.72
N ARG A 426 25.06 -28.84 -29.00
CA ARG A 426 24.70 -29.79 -30.07
C ARG A 426 25.26 -31.18 -29.84
N ASN A 427 26.55 -31.25 -29.45
CA ASN A 427 27.22 -32.54 -29.22
C ASN A 427 26.63 -33.33 -28.02
N ILE A 428 25.98 -32.67 -27.08
CA ILE A 428 25.29 -33.32 -25.96
C ILE A 428 23.79 -33.51 -26.20
N GLY A 429 23.32 -33.34 -27.45
CA GLY A 429 21.96 -33.69 -27.89
C GLY A 429 20.92 -32.60 -27.68
N TYR A 430 21.30 -31.35 -27.46
CA TYR A 430 20.31 -30.26 -27.35
C TYR A 430 19.62 -30.02 -28.71
N GLY A 431 18.26 -30.01 -28.69
CA GLY A 431 17.45 -29.84 -29.88
C GLY A 431 17.34 -31.08 -30.77
N GLU A 432 18.00 -32.19 -30.42
CA GLU A 432 17.91 -33.45 -31.19
C GLU A 432 16.49 -34.04 -31.10
N GLY A 433 15.89 -34.34 -32.25
CA GLY A 433 14.51 -34.84 -32.34
C GLY A 433 13.45 -33.76 -32.23
N TYR A 434 13.80 -32.46 -32.22
CA TYR A 434 12.81 -31.40 -32.26
C TYR A 434 12.09 -31.35 -33.60
N LYS A 435 10.75 -31.49 -33.57
CA LYS A 435 9.88 -31.38 -34.74
C LYS A 435 9.26 -30.02 -34.80
N TYR A 436 9.60 -29.18 -35.79
CA TYR A 436 9.05 -27.85 -35.95
C TYR A 436 7.64 -27.93 -36.49
N ALA A 437 6.63 -27.61 -35.65
CA ALA A 437 5.22 -27.82 -35.98
C ALA A 437 4.76 -27.15 -37.29
N HIS A 438 5.39 -26.05 -37.71
CA HIS A 438 5.05 -25.35 -38.96
C HIS A 438 5.40 -26.14 -40.23
N ASP A 439 6.26 -27.13 -40.14
CA ASP A 439 6.63 -27.99 -41.25
C ASP A 439 5.61 -29.11 -41.50
N PHE A 440 4.64 -29.27 -40.60
CA PHE A 440 3.58 -30.26 -40.68
C PHE A 440 2.26 -29.66 -41.17
N GLU A 441 1.50 -30.45 -41.96
CA GLU A 441 0.28 -30.00 -42.62
C GLU A 441 -0.74 -29.36 -41.69
N ASN A 442 -0.98 -29.95 -40.51
CA ASN A 442 -1.94 -29.46 -39.54
C ASN A 442 -1.30 -28.59 -38.43
N LYS A 443 -0.02 -28.20 -38.58
CA LYS A 443 0.74 -27.51 -37.55
C LYS A 443 0.77 -28.24 -36.20
N VAL A 444 0.66 -29.58 -36.22
CA VAL A 444 0.60 -30.44 -35.02
C VAL A 444 1.62 -31.58 -35.18
N THR A 445 2.35 -31.85 -34.11
CA THR A 445 3.30 -32.97 -34.01
C THR A 445 2.94 -33.85 -32.83
N GLU A 446 3.35 -35.11 -32.83
CA GLU A 446 3.17 -36.04 -31.71
C GLU A 446 4.20 -35.82 -30.58
N MET A 447 5.12 -34.85 -30.76
CA MET A 447 6.21 -34.62 -29.84
C MET A 447 5.71 -34.36 -28.40
N GLN A 448 6.32 -35.08 -27.44
CA GLN A 448 6.02 -34.93 -26.03
C GLN A 448 6.78 -33.73 -25.44
N CYS A 449 6.05 -32.79 -24.83
CA CYS A 449 6.63 -31.56 -24.29
C CYS A 449 6.70 -31.55 -22.74
N LEU A 450 6.01 -32.46 -22.05
CA LEU A 450 6.13 -32.61 -20.61
C LEU A 450 7.35 -33.45 -20.24
N PRO A 451 7.93 -33.24 -19.05
CA PRO A 451 8.96 -34.14 -18.48
C PRO A 451 8.47 -35.58 -18.40
N ALA A 452 9.42 -36.53 -18.37
CA ALA A 452 9.11 -37.96 -18.44
C ALA A 452 8.16 -38.44 -17.33
N ASN A 453 8.29 -37.89 -16.12
CA ASN A 453 7.47 -38.22 -14.96
C ASN A 453 6.04 -37.65 -15.03
N LEU A 454 5.78 -36.73 -15.97
CA LEU A 454 4.47 -36.08 -16.16
C LEU A 454 3.81 -36.44 -17.51
N VAL A 455 4.40 -37.38 -18.24
CA VAL A 455 3.81 -37.87 -19.50
C VAL A 455 2.39 -38.41 -19.26
N GLY A 456 1.46 -37.95 -20.12
CA GLY A 456 0.03 -38.34 -20.01
C GLY A 456 -0.80 -37.48 -19.08
N ARG A 457 -0.18 -36.51 -18.33
CA ARG A 457 -0.95 -35.54 -17.57
C ARG A 457 -1.76 -34.63 -18.47
N GLN A 458 -3.01 -34.40 -18.10
CA GLN A 458 -3.90 -33.45 -18.75
C GLN A 458 -4.43 -32.51 -17.69
N TYR A 459 -3.95 -31.29 -17.68
CA TYR A 459 -4.34 -30.25 -16.71
C TYR A 459 -5.58 -29.48 -17.20
N TYR A 460 -5.50 -28.86 -18.38
CA TYR A 460 -6.56 -28.05 -18.89
C TYR A 460 -7.68 -28.91 -19.53
N ARG A 461 -8.88 -28.79 -18.95
CA ARG A 461 -10.09 -29.49 -19.38
C ARG A 461 -11.17 -28.44 -19.61
N PRO A 462 -11.32 -27.89 -20.87
CA PRO A 462 -12.29 -26.85 -21.16
C PRO A 462 -13.72 -27.30 -20.89
N GLY A 463 -14.51 -26.36 -20.39
CA GLY A 463 -15.93 -26.54 -20.14
C GLY A 463 -16.77 -26.65 -21.42
N HIS A 464 -18.10 -26.52 -21.27
CA HIS A 464 -19.06 -26.57 -22.35
C HIS A 464 -19.60 -25.20 -22.71
N GLU A 465 -19.33 -24.19 -21.89
CA GLU A 465 -19.92 -22.88 -22.00
C GLU A 465 -19.03 -21.90 -22.81
N GLY A 466 -19.69 -20.99 -23.51
CA GLY A 466 -19.05 -19.89 -24.21
C GLY A 466 -17.97 -20.33 -25.21
N PHE A 467 -16.81 -19.67 -25.16
CA PHE A 467 -15.72 -19.97 -26.09
C PHE A 467 -15.00 -21.29 -25.74
N GLU A 468 -15.11 -21.81 -24.53
CA GLU A 468 -14.49 -23.10 -24.16
C GLU A 468 -15.11 -24.31 -24.94
N ALA A 469 -16.35 -24.23 -25.33
CA ALA A 469 -16.95 -25.24 -26.23
C ALA A 469 -16.14 -25.37 -27.53
N ARG A 470 -15.67 -24.25 -28.10
CA ARG A 470 -14.82 -24.23 -29.31
C ARG A 470 -13.42 -24.77 -29.04
N LEU A 471 -12.85 -24.40 -27.90
CA LEU A 471 -11.53 -24.89 -27.48
C LEU A 471 -11.56 -26.39 -27.26
N ARG A 472 -12.62 -26.93 -26.69
CA ARG A 472 -12.84 -28.36 -26.51
C ARG A 472 -12.87 -29.12 -27.84
N ALA A 473 -13.63 -28.61 -28.80
CA ALA A 473 -13.66 -29.19 -30.17
C ALA A 473 -12.26 -29.15 -30.79
N ARG A 474 -11.57 -28.04 -30.69
CA ARG A 474 -10.19 -27.88 -31.21
C ARG A 474 -9.19 -28.84 -30.54
N MET A 475 -9.29 -29.06 -29.24
CA MET A 475 -8.43 -30.03 -28.51
C MET A 475 -8.70 -31.46 -29.01
N ALA A 476 -9.95 -31.82 -29.29
CA ALA A 476 -10.29 -33.13 -29.84
C ALA A 476 -9.70 -33.33 -31.26
N GLU A 477 -9.78 -32.29 -32.10
CA GLU A 477 -9.14 -32.30 -33.44
C GLU A 477 -7.64 -32.49 -33.33
N ILE A 478 -6.96 -31.74 -32.44
CA ILE A 478 -5.53 -31.85 -32.20
C ILE A 478 -5.17 -33.26 -31.71
N ALA A 479 -5.94 -33.81 -30.80
CA ALA A 479 -5.71 -35.16 -30.29
C ALA A 479 -5.82 -36.22 -31.36
N THR A 480 -6.78 -36.07 -32.28
CA THR A 480 -6.94 -36.93 -33.44
C THR A 480 -5.80 -36.77 -34.45
N ALA A 481 -5.43 -35.54 -34.76
CA ALA A 481 -4.30 -35.24 -35.64
C ALA A 481 -2.98 -35.83 -35.11
N LYS A 482 -2.73 -35.73 -33.81
CA LYS A 482 -1.54 -36.35 -33.16
C LYS A 482 -1.47 -37.87 -33.29
N LYS A 483 -2.61 -38.55 -33.28
CA LYS A 483 -2.68 -40.01 -33.46
C LYS A 483 -2.45 -40.46 -34.91
N ASN A 484 -2.70 -39.58 -35.88
CA ASN A 484 -2.62 -39.86 -37.30
C ASN A 484 -1.26 -39.44 -37.91
N VAL A 485 -0.35 -38.87 -37.15
CA VAL A 485 1.01 -38.57 -37.63
C VAL A 485 1.74 -39.92 -37.73
N PRO A 486 2.30 -40.30 -38.91
CA PRO A 486 3.06 -41.55 -39.04
C PRO A 486 4.25 -41.52 -38.08
N SER A 487 4.43 -42.62 -37.31
CA SER A 487 5.61 -42.82 -36.53
C SER A 487 6.75 -43.14 -37.52
N ASP A 488 7.70 -42.25 -37.68
CA ASP A 488 8.94 -42.50 -38.45
C ASP A 488 9.86 -43.45 -37.69
#